data_280ba241746c0e0a2bd005ad30503008
#
_entry.id   280ba241746c0e0a2bd005ad30503008
#
_cell.length_a   1.000
_cell.length_b   1.000
_cell.length_c   1.000
_cell.angle_alpha   90.00
_cell.angle_beta   90.00
_cell.angle_gamma   90.00
#
_symmetry.space_group_name_H-M   'P 1'
#
loop_
_entity.id
_entity.type
_entity.pdbx_description
1 polymer ?
#
loop_
_entity_poly.entity_id
_entity_poly.type
_entity_poly.pdbx_seq_one_letter_code
_entity_poly.pdbx_strand_id
1 'polypeptide(L)'
;MNKKTSIFENGLIWFGAAVSIAEILTGTYFASLGFMKGLLSIILGHIIGCFLFFLSGLIGAKTEKSAMETVKISFGSKGSLFFAVLNILQLVGWTGIMIYDGALATQGVWSIGHIVWCLIIGGLILVWILIGIKNLGKVNVIAMSALFIMTIILSFIIFGGGAALGGGDGSMSFGAAVELSVAMPLSWLPLISDYTKEAKEPVKATAASAVIYGVVSIWMYVIGMGAALFTGESDIAQILLKAGLGIVGLLIVVLSTVSTTFLDAYSAGVSTEAVSTKIPGKWVAIGATVIGTLGAILLPMDDITGFLYLIGSVFAPMIAIQIADFFILKEEYSKDKFSIHNICIWIVGFVLYRILMKVDTPIGSTLPDMLITMLICIVVNKLFIKKKG
;
A
#
# COMPACT_ATOMS: atom_id res chain seq x y z
N MET A 1 29.07 3.89 7.34
CA MET A 1 28.06 3.08 8.06
C MET A 1 26.72 3.78 7.87
N ASN A 2 25.74 3.13 7.26
CA ASN A 2 24.39 3.67 7.18
C ASN A 2 23.83 3.80 8.59
N LYS A 3 23.19 4.91 8.90
CA LYS A 3 22.59 5.14 10.20
C LYS A 3 21.36 4.24 10.34
N LYS A 4 21.40 3.29 11.28
CA LYS A 4 20.27 2.41 11.59
C LYS A 4 19.07 3.22 12.08
N THR A 5 17.86 2.84 11.64
CA THR A 5 16.61 3.50 12.00
C THR A 5 16.07 2.99 13.36
N SER A 6 15.54 3.90 14.16
CA SER A 6 14.89 3.59 15.43
C SER A 6 13.46 3.04 15.24
N ILE A 7 12.88 2.50 16.32
CA ILE A 7 11.46 2.09 16.37
C ILE A 7 10.56 3.28 16.02
N PHE A 8 10.87 4.46 16.59
CA PHE A 8 10.08 5.68 16.37
C PHE A 8 10.14 6.14 14.90
N GLU A 9 11.33 6.15 14.27
CA GLU A 9 11.48 6.54 12.86
C GLU A 9 10.71 5.58 11.94
N ASN A 10 10.75 4.27 12.19
CA ASN A 10 9.95 3.29 11.44
C ASN A 10 8.45 3.51 11.63
N GLY A 11 7.98 3.71 12.87
CA GLY A 11 6.59 4.01 13.15
C GLY A 11 6.11 5.32 12.48
N LEU A 12 6.94 6.35 12.46
CA LEU A 12 6.60 7.64 11.84
C LEU A 12 6.45 7.55 10.32
N ILE A 13 7.29 6.75 9.64
CA ILE A 13 7.16 6.50 8.19
C ILE A 13 5.79 5.90 7.89
N TRP A 14 5.40 4.86 8.62
CA TRP A 14 4.16 4.13 8.38
C TRP A 14 2.91 4.85 8.90
N PHE A 15 3.06 5.70 9.92
CA PHE A 15 2.04 6.69 10.26
C PHE A 15 1.78 7.63 9.08
N GLY A 16 2.84 8.17 8.47
CA GLY A 16 2.72 9.06 7.32
C GLY A 16 2.13 8.37 6.09
N ALA A 17 2.48 7.10 5.85
CA ALA A 17 1.90 6.33 4.74
C ALA A 17 0.39 6.10 4.91
N ALA A 18 -0.06 5.81 6.15
CA ALA A 18 -1.46 5.54 6.45
C ALA A 18 -2.34 6.80 6.47
N VAL A 19 -1.79 7.98 6.83
CA VAL A 19 -2.54 9.25 6.82
C VAL A 19 -2.58 9.78 5.39
N SER A 20 -3.44 9.21 4.55
CA SER A 20 -3.53 9.55 3.13
C SER A 20 -4.97 9.69 2.65
N ILE A 21 -5.13 10.44 1.55
CA ILE A 21 -6.40 10.60 0.86
C ILE A 21 -6.90 9.27 0.29
N ALA A 22 -6.02 8.44 -0.25
CA ALA A 22 -6.40 7.14 -0.81
C ALA A 22 -7.05 6.23 0.24
N GLU A 23 -6.58 6.27 1.50
CA GLU A 23 -7.18 5.53 2.62
C GLU A 23 -8.59 6.02 2.93
N ILE A 24 -8.80 7.35 2.97
CA ILE A 24 -10.12 7.94 3.21
C ILE A 24 -11.05 7.61 2.04
N LEU A 25 -10.59 7.77 0.79
CA LEU A 25 -11.36 7.47 -0.41
C LEU A 25 -11.78 5.99 -0.45
N THR A 26 -10.84 5.07 -0.21
CA THR A 26 -11.17 3.65 -0.15
C THR A 26 -12.18 3.35 0.96
N GLY A 27 -12.07 4.04 2.10
CA GLY A 27 -13.03 3.94 3.20
C GLY A 27 -14.47 4.27 2.80
N THR A 28 -14.69 5.17 1.84
CA THR A 28 -16.04 5.54 1.39
C THR A 28 -16.83 4.37 0.80
N TYR A 29 -16.15 3.41 0.16
CA TYR A 29 -16.80 2.23 -0.43
C TYR A 29 -17.48 1.33 0.60
N PHE A 30 -17.01 1.36 1.87
CA PHE A 30 -17.56 0.56 2.97
C PHE A 30 -18.93 1.06 3.46
N ALA A 31 -19.31 2.27 3.07
CA ALA A 31 -20.63 2.82 3.37
C ALA A 31 -21.78 1.94 2.84
N SER A 32 -21.55 1.23 1.73
CA SER A 32 -22.50 0.28 1.16
C SER A 32 -22.94 -0.86 2.10
N LEU A 33 -22.11 -1.22 3.09
CA LEU A 33 -22.46 -2.22 4.10
C LEU A 33 -23.22 -1.65 5.32
N GLY A 34 -23.28 -0.33 5.45
CA GLY A 34 -23.65 0.35 6.69
C GLY A 34 -22.52 0.29 7.72
N PHE A 35 -22.62 1.13 8.76
CA PHE A 35 -21.50 1.40 9.67
C PHE A 35 -20.94 0.17 10.36
N MET A 36 -21.78 -0.65 11.00
CA MET A 36 -21.29 -1.78 11.82
C MET A 36 -20.63 -2.89 11.00
N LYS A 37 -21.23 -3.29 9.88
CA LYS A 37 -20.65 -4.33 9.01
C LYS A 37 -19.41 -3.79 8.31
N GLY A 38 -19.44 -2.52 7.86
CA GLY A 38 -18.27 -1.86 7.30
C GLY A 38 -17.11 -1.80 8.29
N LEU A 39 -17.34 -1.38 9.54
CA LEU A 39 -16.33 -1.34 10.58
C LEU A 39 -15.72 -2.73 10.86
N LEU A 40 -16.55 -3.76 10.95
CA LEU A 40 -16.07 -5.12 11.18
C LEU A 40 -15.22 -5.64 10.01
N SER A 41 -15.61 -5.36 8.76
CA SER A 41 -14.84 -5.76 7.58
C SER A 41 -13.51 -4.99 7.49
N ILE A 42 -13.50 -3.68 7.83
CA ILE A 42 -12.28 -2.87 7.91
C ILE A 42 -11.30 -3.47 8.93
N ILE A 43 -11.75 -3.70 10.16
CA ILE A 43 -10.90 -4.24 11.23
C ILE A 43 -10.36 -5.62 10.85
N LEU A 44 -11.22 -6.53 10.39
CA LEU A 44 -10.81 -7.89 10.03
C LEU A 44 -9.77 -7.88 8.90
N GLY A 45 -10.02 -7.11 7.84
CA GLY A 45 -9.11 -7.02 6.72
C GLY A 45 -7.76 -6.41 7.10
N HIS A 46 -7.74 -5.35 7.92
CA HIS A 46 -6.50 -4.77 8.41
C HIS A 46 -5.73 -5.70 9.35
N ILE A 47 -6.39 -6.47 10.21
CA ILE A 47 -5.71 -7.49 11.03
C ILE A 47 -4.98 -8.49 10.13
N ILE A 48 -5.66 -9.03 9.11
CA ILE A 48 -5.06 -9.96 8.15
C ILE A 48 -3.91 -9.30 7.40
N GLY A 49 -4.17 -8.16 6.76
CA GLY A 49 -3.18 -7.46 5.92
C GLY A 49 -1.96 -6.99 6.71
N CYS A 50 -2.15 -6.42 7.91
CA CYS A 50 -1.05 -5.94 8.75
C CYS A 50 -0.24 -7.08 9.38
N PHE A 51 -0.82 -8.24 9.61
CA PHE A 51 -0.07 -9.43 10.01
C PHE A 51 0.87 -9.89 8.88
N LEU A 52 0.38 -9.94 7.64
CA LEU A 52 1.18 -10.26 6.47
C LEU A 52 2.27 -9.19 6.24
N PHE A 53 1.92 -7.92 6.41
CA PHE A 53 2.84 -6.79 6.34
C PHE A 53 3.98 -6.91 7.37
N PHE A 54 3.67 -7.30 8.62
CA PHE A 54 4.67 -7.59 9.64
C PHE A 54 5.61 -8.71 9.20
N LEU A 55 5.08 -9.83 8.69
CA LEU A 55 5.91 -10.96 8.26
C LEU A 55 6.84 -10.59 7.09
N SER A 56 6.32 -9.87 6.08
CA SER A 56 7.12 -9.40 4.95
C SER A 56 8.22 -8.44 5.39
N GLY A 57 7.90 -7.45 6.22
CA GLY A 57 8.87 -6.49 6.75
C GLY A 57 9.93 -7.13 7.63
N LEU A 58 9.56 -8.20 8.38
CA LEU A 58 10.49 -8.91 9.24
C LEU A 58 11.55 -9.71 8.43
N ILE A 59 11.20 -10.18 7.22
CA ILE A 59 12.19 -10.78 6.30
C ILE A 59 13.28 -9.74 5.99
N GLY A 60 12.90 -8.55 5.52
CA GLY A 60 13.85 -7.48 5.22
C GLY A 60 14.68 -7.04 6.42
N ALA A 61 14.03 -6.83 7.57
CA ALA A 61 14.70 -6.40 8.80
C ALA A 61 15.72 -7.42 9.32
N LYS A 62 15.45 -8.74 9.20
CA LYS A 62 16.36 -9.80 9.62
C LYS A 62 17.49 -10.08 8.64
N THR A 63 17.25 -9.83 7.35
CA THR A 63 18.24 -10.11 6.29
C THR A 63 19.03 -8.86 5.91
N GLU A 64 18.63 -7.68 6.37
CA GLU A 64 19.18 -6.38 5.99
C GLU A 64 19.11 -6.14 4.47
N LYS A 65 18.08 -6.71 3.81
CA LYS A 65 17.86 -6.65 2.37
C LYS A 65 16.62 -5.81 2.03
N SER A 66 16.66 -5.12 0.90
CA SER A 66 15.47 -4.44 0.35
C SER A 66 14.39 -5.44 -0.06
N ALA A 67 13.18 -4.96 -0.30
CA ALA A 67 12.05 -5.83 -0.64
C ALA A 67 12.36 -6.73 -1.85
N MET A 68 12.82 -6.15 -2.94
CA MET A 68 13.13 -6.95 -4.15
C MET A 68 14.42 -7.78 -4.01
N GLU A 69 15.32 -7.44 -3.08
CA GLU A 69 16.44 -8.32 -2.74
C GLU A 69 16.00 -9.53 -1.92
N THR A 70 14.99 -9.40 -1.05
CA THR A 70 14.43 -10.54 -0.32
C THR A 70 13.74 -11.54 -1.23
N VAL A 71 13.19 -11.10 -2.37
CA VAL A 71 12.56 -11.99 -3.37
C VAL A 71 13.58 -12.98 -3.96
N LYS A 72 14.87 -12.61 -4.01
CA LYS A 72 15.94 -13.53 -4.45
C LYS A 72 16.02 -14.78 -3.58
N ILE A 73 15.68 -14.69 -2.30
CA ILE A 73 15.69 -15.82 -1.36
C ILE A 73 14.82 -16.96 -1.89
N SER A 74 13.65 -16.64 -2.44
CA SER A 74 12.68 -17.64 -2.90
C SER A 74 12.72 -17.91 -4.41
N PHE A 75 13.04 -16.91 -5.24
CA PHE A 75 12.88 -17.02 -6.70
C PHE A 75 14.22 -17.07 -7.46
N GLY A 76 15.33 -16.92 -6.75
CA GLY A 76 16.66 -16.86 -7.34
C GLY A 76 17.01 -15.50 -7.93
N SER A 77 18.28 -15.34 -8.31
CA SER A 77 18.86 -14.05 -8.71
C SER A 77 18.25 -13.44 -9.99
N LYS A 78 17.78 -14.27 -10.93
CA LYS A 78 17.12 -13.81 -12.15
C LYS A 78 15.59 -13.87 -12.04
N GLY A 79 15.04 -14.86 -11.31
CA GLY A 79 13.60 -14.96 -11.08
C GLY A 79 13.05 -13.73 -10.34
N SER A 80 13.81 -13.19 -9.40
CA SER A 80 13.43 -11.95 -8.68
C SER A 80 13.34 -10.71 -9.56
N LEU A 81 14.03 -10.66 -10.69
CA LEU A 81 13.98 -9.51 -11.61
C LEU A 81 12.60 -9.31 -12.20
N PHE A 82 11.87 -10.40 -12.46
CA PHE A 82 10.49 -10.34 -12.94
C PHE A 82 9.61 -9.59 -11.93
N PHE A 83 9.69 -9.95 -10.66
CA PHE A 83 8.92 -9.29 -9.60
C PHE A 83 9.37 -7.85 -9.34
N ALA A 84 10.67 -7.56 -9.48
CA ALA A 84 11.17 -6.20 -9.35
C ALA A 84 10.61 -5.28 -10.46
N VAL A 85 10.51 -5.76 -11.69
CA VAL A 85 9.85 -5.03 -12.79
C VAL A 85 8.38 -4.81 -12.49
N LEU A 86 7.65 -5.84 -12.05
CA LEU A 86 6.23 -5.71 -11.68
C LEU A 86 6.03 -4.74 -10.52
N ASN A 87 6.97 -4.74 -9.55
CA ASN A 87 6.93 -3.78 -8.44
C ASN A 87 7.14 -2.34 -8.90
N ILE A 88 8.09 -2.09 -9.81
CA ILE A 88 8.29 -0.77 -10.40
C ILE A 88 7.02 -0.32 -11.15
N LEU A 89 6.39 -1.22 -11.91
CA LEU A 89 5.16 -0.90 -12.65
C LEU A 89 4.00 -0.56 -11.71
N GLN A 90 3.81 -1.31 -10.62
CA GLN A 90 2.78 -0.97 -9.64
C GLN A 90 3.03 0.39 -8.97
N LEU A 91 4.29 0.73 -8.69
CA LEU A 91 4.65 1.98 -8.05
C LEU A 91 4.46 3.18 -8.98
N VAL A 92 4.69 3.00 -10.28
CA VAL A 92 4.30 3.99 -11.30
C VAL A 92 2.77 4.14 -11.35
N GLY A 93 2.03 3.02 -11.27
CA GLY A 93 0.58 3.03 -11.21
C GLY A 93 0.06 3.78 -9.97
N TRP A 94 0.58 3.47 -8.77
CA TRP A 94 0.25 4.20 -7.56
C TRP A 94 0.58 5.69 -7.66
N THR A 95 1.75 6.04 -8.21
CA THR A 95 2.12 7.44 -8.43
C THR A 95 1.08 8.15 -9.29
N GLY A 96 0.59 7.50 -10.36
CA GLY A 96 -0.46 8.06 -11.21
C GLY A 96 -1.81 8.21 -10.50
N ILE A 97 -2.27 7.16 -9.82
CA ILE A 97 -3.53 7.17 -9.06
C ILE A 97 -3.53 8.26 -7.99
N MET A 98 -2.48 8.34 -7.19
CA MET A 98 -2.36 9.34 -6.12
C MET A 98 -2.35 10.77 -6.66
N ILE A 99 -1.67 11.04 -7.79
CA ILE A 99 -1.69 12.35 -8.45
C ILE A 99 -3.09 12.65 -8.98
N TYR A 100 -3.76 11.68 -9.60
CA TYR A 100 -5.11 11.80 -10.15
C TYR A 100 -6.12 12.13 -9.05
N ASP A 101 -6.17 11.35 -7.98
CA ASP A 101 -7.08 11.53 -6.84
C ASP A 101 -6.82 12.86 -6.11
N GLY A 102 -5.54 13.20 -5.90
CA GLY A 102 -5.16 14.49 -5.33
C GLY A 102 -5.59 15.66 -6.21
N ALA A 103 -5.47 15.53 -7.54
CA ALA A 103 -5.90 16.56 -8.48
C ALA A 103 -7.44 16.69 -8.52
N LEU A 104 -8.19 15.58 -8.44
CA LEU A 104 -9.65 15.62 -8.34
C LEU A 104 -10.11 16.31 -7.05
N ALA A 105 -9.55 15.90 -5.91
CA ALA A 105 -9.88 16.48 -4.61
C ALA A 105 -9.59 17.99 -4.55
N THR A 106 -8.47 18.43 -5.12
CA THR A 106 -8.09 19.84 -5.17
C THR A 106 -8.93 20.63 -6.16
N GLN A 107 -9.23 20.06 -7.33
CA GLN A 107 -10.07 20.67 -8.36
C GLN A 107 -11.48 20.96 -7.84
N GLY A 108 -12.04 20.09 -7.00
CA GLY A 108 -13.35 20.28 -6.39
C GLY A 108 -13.40 21.47 -5.43
N VAL A 109 -12.28 21.82 -4.79
CA VAL A 109 -12.17 22.98 -3.89
C VAL A 109 -11.77 24.26 -4.63
N TRP A 110 -10.81 24.15 -5.55
CA TRP A 110 -10.31 25.29 -6.35
C TRP A 110 -10.17 24.92 -7.82
N SER A 111 -11.12 25.37 -8.62
CA SER A 111 -11.30 25.03 -10.03
C SER A 111 -10.33 25.77 -10.95
N ILE A 112 -9.07 25.32 -11.04
CA ILE A 112 -8.07 25.81 -12.01
C ILE A 112 -7.78 24.85 -13.17
N GLY A 113 -8.42 23.67 -13.14
CA GLY A 113 -8.28 22.61 -14.14
C GLY A 113 -7.52 21.39 -13.60
N HIS A 114 -8.09 20.21 -13.84
CA HIS A 114 -7.50 18.92 -13.40
C HIS A 114 -6.04 18.75 -13.87
N ILE A 115 -5.76 19.04 -15.13
CA ILE A 115 -4.41 18.96 -15.71
C ILE A 115 -3.42 19.86 -14.95
N VAL A 116 -3.85 21.08 -14.59
CA VAL A 116 -3.00 22.01 -13.84
C VAL A 116 -2.65 21.46 -12.46
N TRP A 117 -3.63 20.86 -11.77
CA TRP A 117 -3.39 20.21 -10.49
C TRP A 117 -2.48 18.98 -10.60
N CYS A 118 -2.63 18.15 -11.64
CA CYS A 118 -1.71 17.04 -11.88
C CYS A 118 -0.27 17.53 -12.06
N LEU A 119 -0.06 18.63 -12.82
CA LEU A 119 1.26 19.22 -13.02
C LEU A 119 1.83 19.83 -11.74
N ILE A 120 1.00 20.50 -10.92
CA ILE A 120 1.43 21.06 -9.63
C ILE A 120 1.86 19.93 -8.68
N ILE A 121 1.02 18.91 -8.49
CA ILE A 121 1.30 17.80 -7.57
C ILE A 121 2.52 17.01 -8.06
N GLY A 122 2.56 16.62 -9.34
CA GLY A 122 3.69 15.93 -9.93
C GLY A 122 4.99 16.75 -9.84
N GLY A 123 4.94 18.05 -10.09
CA GLY A 123 6.07 18.98 -9.92
C GLY A 123 6.55 19.05 -8.47
N LEU A 124 5.64 19.09 -7.50
CA LEU A 124 6.01 19.07 -6.07
C LEU A 124 6.67 17.74 -5.68
N ILE A 125 6.19 16.59 -6.19
CA ILE A 125 6.83 15.30 -5.95
C ILE A 125 8.25 15.29 -6.52
N LEU A 126 8.47 15.81 -7.74
CA LEU A 126 9.79 15.95 -8.32
C LEU A 126 10.71 16.81 -7.44
N VAL A 127 10.22 17.95 -6.94
CA VAL A 127 10.97 18.79 -5.99
C VAL A 127 11.34 18.00 -4.74
N TRP A 128 10.40 17.21 -4.18
CA TRP A 128 10.64 16.33 -3.02
C TRP A 128 11.75 15.31 -3.29
N ILE A 129 11.74 14.66 -4.47
CA ILE A 129 12.79 13.71 -4.88
C ILE A 129 14.15 14.41 -5.03
N LEU A 130 14.18 15.62 -5.57
CA LEU A 130 15.41 16.38 -5.77
C LEU A 130 16.06 16.83 -4.45
N ILE A 131 15.25 17.25 -3.48
CA ILE A 131 15.67 17.65 -2.13
C ILE A 131 16.14 16.42 -1.33
N GLY A 132 15.45 15.28 -1.50
CA GLY A 132 15.76 13.99 -0.89
C GLY A 132 15.26 13.85 0.56
N ILE A 133 15.02 12.61 0.95
CA ILE A 133 14.40 12.19 2.25
C ILE A 133 15.05 12.86 3.47
N LYS A 134 16.37 13.00 3.50
CA LYS A 134 17.09 13.48 4.69
C LYS A 134 16.77 14.95 5.05
N ASN A 135 16.37 15.73 4.06
CA ASN A 135 16.12 17.18 4.25
C ASN A 135 14.63 17.49 4.43
N LEU A 136 13.74 16.58 4.05
CA LEU A 136 12.29 16.75 4.08
C LEU A 136 11.64 16.35 5.43
N GLY A 137 12.37 15.71 6.33
CA GLY A 137 11.82 15.13 7.55
C GLY A 137 10.94 16.09 8.37
N LYS A 138 11.34 17.35 8.51
CA LYS A 138 10.55 18.34 9.25
C LYS A 138 9.27 18.76 8.50
N VAL A 139 9.37 18.99 7.19
CA VAL A 139 8.22 19.40 6.36
C VAL A 139 7.19 18.27 6.30
N ASN A 140 7.66 17.03 6.14
CA ASN A 140 6.80 15.86 6.15
C ASN A 140 6.08 15.71 7.50
N VAL A 141 6.78 15.83 8.63
CA VAL A 141 6.17 15.78 9.97
C VAL A 141 5.10 16.86 10.14
N ILE A 142 5.36 18.09 9.68
CA ILE A 142 4.37 19.18 9.76
C ILE A 142 3.15 18.86 8.90
N ALA A 143 3.34 18.42 7.65
CA ALA A 143 2.23 18.07 6.75
C ALA A 143 1.39 16.92 7.31
N MET A 144 2.02 15.85 7.80
CA MET A 144 1.34 14.70 8.40
C MET A 144 0.60 15.07 9.69
N SER A 145 1.21 15.91 10.55
CA SER A 145 0.56 16.39 11.76
C SER A 145 -0.65 17.26 11.44
N ALA A 146 -0.55 18.13 10.44
CA ALA A 146 -1.66 18.96 10.01
C ALA A 146 -2.81 18.11 9.43
N LEU A 147 -2.50 17.11 8.60
CA LEU A 147 -3.49 16.18 8.07
C LEU A 147 -4.13 15.36 9.20
N PHE A 148 -3.35 14.87 10.16
CA PHE A 148 -3.89 14.16 11.31
C PHE A 148 -4.86 15.02 12.14
N ILE A 149 -4.50 16.29 12.42
CA ILE A 149 -5.38 17.23 13.11
C ILE A 149 -6.67 17.46 12.29
N MET A 150 -6.56 17.61 10.97
CA MET A 150 -7.72 17.74 10.09
C MET A 150 -8.64 16.52 10.19
N THR A 151 -8.08 15.30 10.19
CA THR A 151 -8.89 14.08 10.31
C THR A 151 -9.57 13.97 11.67
N ILE A 152 -8.97 14.49 12.74
CA ILE A 152 -9.62 14.62 14.05
C ILE A 152 -10.81 15.58 13.96
N ILE A 153 -10.62 16.76 13.37
CA ILE A 153 -11.70 17.76 13.19
C ILE A 153 -12.82 17.14 12.35
N LEU A 154 -12.49 16.49 11.25
CA LEU A 154 -13.45 15.81 10.37
C LEU A 154 -14.21 14.71 11.13
N SER A 155 -13.55 13.94 11.98
CA SER A 155 -14.19 12.94 12.84
C SER A 155 -15.22 13.57 13.79
N PHE A 156 -14.91 14.70 14.41
CA PHE A 156 -15.88 15.42 15.26
C PHE A 156 -17.08 15.93 14.46
N ILE A 157 -16.89 16.42 13.24
CA ILE A 157 -17.98 16.88 12.37
C ILE A 157 -18.87 15.71 11.99
N ILE A 158 -18.28 14.59 11.56
CA ILE A 158 -19.03 13.41 11.09
C ILE A 158 -19.78 12.73 12.24
N PHE A 159 -19.09 12.48 13.37
CA PHE A 159 -19.63 11.65 14.44
C PHE A 159 -20.26 12.46 15.59
N GLY A 160 -19.96 13.76 15.69
CA GLY A 160 -20.48 14.64 16.75
C GLY A 160 -21.89 15.18 16.49
N GLY A 161 -22.35 15.14 15.23
CA GLY A 161 -23.64 15.72 14.81
C GLY A 161 -24.89 14.86 15.10
N GLY A 162 -24.75 13.68 15.73
CA GLY A 162 -25.88 12.79 16.00
C GLY A 162 -26.57 12.22 14.75
N ALA A 163 -25.94 12.33 13.59
CA ALA A 163 -26.45 11.76 12.35
C ALA A 163 -26.60 10.24 12.51
N ALA A 164 -27.77 9.71 12.20
CA ALA A 164 -27.99 8.28 12.11
C ALA A 164 -27.02 7.75 11.03
N LEU A 165 -26.01 7.00 11.46
CA LEU A 165 -25.14 6.26 10.56
C LEU A 165 -26.00 5.19 9.90
N GLY A 166 -26.59 5.53 8.75
CA GLY A 166 -27.63 4.76 8.07
C GLY A 166 -27.19 3.36 7.68
N GLY A 167 -28.17 2.52 7.34
CA GLY A 167 -27.89 1.23 6.71
C GLY A 167 -27.31 1.44 5.30
N GLY A 168 -26.42 0.52 4.88
CA GLY A 168 -25.90 0.52 3.52
C GLY A 168 -26.92 0.03 2.49
N ASP A 169 -26.65 0.27 1.23
CA ASP A 169 -27.45 -0.21 0.09
C ASP A 169 -27.22 -1.70 -0.25
N GLY A 170 -26.22 -2.33 0.41
CA GLY A 170 -25.88 -3.74 0.21
C GLY A 170 -25.22 -4.05 -1.13
N SER A 171 -24.73 -3.05 -1.85
CA SER A 171 -24.09 -3.24 -3.17
C SER A 171 -22.74 -4.01 -3.09
N MET A 172 -22.09 -4.03 -1.93
CA MET A 172 -20.85 -4.78 -1.68
C MET A 172 -21.11 -5.92 -0.69
N SER A 173 -20.57 -7.13 -0.98
CA SER A 173 -20.60 -8.22 -0.02
C SER A 173 -19.60 -8.00 1.11
N PHE A 174 -19.83 -8.67 2.26
CA PHE A 174 -18.91 -8.59 3.41
C PHE A 174 -17.51 -9.10 3.05
N GLY A 175 -17.44 -10.21 2.29
CA GLY A 175 -16.18 -10.79 1.85
C GLY A 175 -15.40 -9.88 0.90
N ALA A 176 -16.08 -9.22 -0.03
CA ALA A 176 -15.47 -8.23 -0.92
C ALA A 176 -14.93 -7.02 -0.13
N ALA A 177 -15.64 -6.60 0.92
CA ALA A 177 -15.18 -5.54 1.79
C ALA A 177 -13.94 -5.96 2.61
N VAL A 178 -13.93 -7.18 3.17
CA VAL A 178 -12.73 -7.71 3.83
C VAL A 178 -11.56 -7.74 2.86
N GLU A 179 -11.76 -8.23 1.63
CA GLU A 179 -10.71 -8.25 0.61
C GLU A 179 -10.17 -6.86 0.28
N LEU A 180 -11.05 -5.88 0.07
CA LEU A 180 -10.64 -4.49 -0.18
C LEU A 180 -9.85 -3.91 1.00
N SER A 181 -10.23 -4.26 2.23
CA SER A 181 -9.52 -3.86 3.44
C SER A 181 -8.15 -4.55 3.60
N VAL A 182 -8.01 -5.82 3.19
CA VAL A 182 -6.72 -6.52 3.15
C VAL A 182 -5.80 -5.94 2.06
N ALA A 183 -6.37 -5.58 0.92
CA ALA A 183 -5.63 -5.20 -0.28
C ALA A 183 -4.78 -3.93 -0.08
N MET A 184 -5.20 -3.01 0.77
CA MET A 184 -4.45 -1.77 1.03
C MET A 184 -3.12 -2.04 1.76
N PRO A 185 -3.06 -2.66 2.95
CA PRO A 185 -1.79 -3.05 3.54
C PRO A 185 -1.03 -4.07 2.67
N LEU A 186 -1.71 -4.91 1.88
CA LEU A 186 -1.08 -5.84 0.95
C LEU A 186 -0.26 -5.13 -0.12
N SER A 187 -0.72 -3.98 -0.62
CA SER A 187 0.00 -3.20 -1.64
C SER A 187 1.37 -2.71 -1.16
N TRP A 188 1.57 -2.60 0.15
CA TRP A 188 2.81 -2.22 0.78
C TRP A 188 3.76 -3.40 1.07
N LEU A 189 3.31 -4.67 0.95
CA LEU A 189 4.15 -5.83 1.23
C LEU A 189 5.43 -5.88 0.40
N PRO A 190 5.40 -5.57 -0.91
CA PRO A 190 6.60 -5.56 -1.74
C PRO A 190 7.50 -4.32 -1.54
N LEU A 191 7.23 -3.48 -0.53
CA LEU A 191 8.00 -2.27 -0.23
C LEU A 191 8.49 -2.19 1.21
N ILE A 192 7.77 -2.78 2.18
CA ILE A 192 8.08 -2.58 3.60
C ILE A 192 9.54 -2.88 3.96
N SER A 193 10.13 -3.89 3.33
CA SER A 193 11.53 -4.26 3.56
C SER A 193 12.52 -3.18 3.14
N ASP A 194 12.16 -2.27 2.23
CA ASP A 194 13.00 -1.13 1.84
C ASP A 194 13.24 -0.17 3.02
N TYR A 195 12.31 -0.12 3.95
CA TYR A 195 12.34 0.72 5.14
C TYR A 195 12.84 -0.02 6.38
N THR A 196 12.44 -1.30 6.54
CA THR A 196 12.79 -2.08 7.73
C THR A 196 14.19 -2.69 7.69
N LYS A 197 14.84 -2.80 6.52
CA LYS A 197 16.21 -3.32 6.37
C LYS A 197 17.25 -2.60 7.22
N GLU A 198 17.04 -1.32 7.49
CA GLU A 198 17.92 -0.49 8.30
C GLU A 198 17.51 -0.44 9.78
N ALA A 199 16.53 -1.24 10.21
CA ALA A 199 16.01 -1.20 11.57
C ALA A 199 17.08 -1.64 12.60
N LYS A 200 17.27 -0.84 13.67
CA LYS A 200 18.17 -1.16 14.77
C LYS A 200 17.66 -2.36 15.60
N GLU A 201 16.34 -2.43 15.79
CA GLU A 201 15.64 -3.51 16.49
C GLU A 201 14.61 -4.16 15.53
N PRO A 202 15.04 -5.17 14.74
CA PRO A 202 14.23 -5.72 13.64
C PRO A 202 12.78 -6.03 13.99
N VAL A 203 12.56 -6.81 15.06
CA VAL A 203 11.21 -7.26 15.44
C VAL A 203 10.36 -6.10 15.93
N LYS A 204 10.90 -5.27 16.84
CA LYS A 204 10.14 -4.18 17.43
C LYS A 204 9.84 -3.07 16.43
N ALA A 205 10.80 -2.72 15.57
CA ALA A 205 10.60 -1.69 14.56
C ALA A 205 9.58 -2.13 13.50
N THR A 206 9.63 -3.39 13.05
CA THR A 206 8.66 -3.93 12.11
C THR A 206 7.27 -4.06 12.74
N ALA A 207 7.19 -4.49 14.01
CA ALA A 207 5.93 -4.54 14.74
C ALA A 207 5.31 -3.14 14.92
N ALA A 208 6.12 -2.14 15.27
CA ALA A 208 5.67 -0.75 15.36
C ALA A 208 5.16 -0.24 14.00
N SER A 209 5.87 -0.55 12.90
CA SER A 209 5.43 -0.22 11.55
C SER A 209 4.05 -0.79 11.24
N ALA A 210 3.85 -2.09 11.49
CA ALA A 210 2.60 -2.77 11.18
C ALA A 210 1.42 -2.31 12.06
N VAL A 211 1.66 -2.13 13.37
CA VAL A 211 0.62 -1.70 14.31
C VAL A 211 0.21 -0.25 14.06
N ILE A 212 1.19 0.65 13.87
CA ILE A 212 0.90 2.07 13.65
C ILE A 212 0.20 2.24 12.31
N TYR A 213 0.70 1.60 11.23
CA TYR A 213 0.01 1.62 9.94
C TYR A 213 -1.42 1.12 10.09
N GLY A 214 -1.64 -0.06 10.67
CA GLY A 214 -2.95 -0.67 10.79
C GLY A 214 -3.95 0.17 11.58
N VAL A 215 -3.55 0.72 12.74
CA VAL A 215 -4.43 1.56 13.56
C VAL A 215 -4.81 2.86 12.84
N VAL A 216 -3.84 3.49 12.19
CA VAL A 216 -4.06 4.77 11.51
C VAL A 216 -4.86 4.55 10.22
N SER A 217 -4.56 3.52 9.44
CA SER A 217 -5.31 3.16 8.23
C SER A 217 -6.76 2.79 8.55
N ILE A 218 -7.03 1.97 9.57
CA ILE A 218 -8.39 1.71 10.07
C ILE A 218 -9.11 3.02 10.35
N TRP A 219 -8.46 3.95 11.03
CA TRP A 219 -9.08 5.25 11.32
C TRP A 219 -9.41 6.02 10.04
N MET A 220 -8.49 6.10 9.06
CA MET A 220 -8.75 6.79 7.80
C MET A 220 -9.92 6.16 7.04
N TYR A 221 -10.01 4.83 6.99
CA TYR A 221 -11.14 4.11 6.41
C TYR A 221 -12.46 4.42 7.14
N VAL A 222 -12.44 4.45 8.48
CA VAL A 222 -13.64 4.77 9.28
C VAL A 222 -14.09 6.21 9.04
N ILE A 223 -13.15 7.15 8.87
CA ILE A 223 -13.49 8.54 8.49
C ILE A 223 -14.13 8.56 7.11
N GLY A 224 -13.55 7.89 6.12
CA GLY A 224 -14.10 7.82 4.76
C GLY A 224 -15.50 7.22 4.74
N MET A 225 -15.68 6.06 5.37
CA MET A 225 -16.98 5.41 5.51
C MET A 225 -18.00 6.29 6.23
N GLY A 226 -17.61 6.88 7.36
CA GLY A 226 -18.46 7.78 8.13
C GLY A 226 -18.85 9.03 7.35
N ALA A 227 -17.89 9.60 6.61
CA ALA A 227 -18.13 10.77 5.76
C ALA A 227 -19.14 10.47 4.65
N ALA A 228 -19.00 9.34 3.96
CA ALA A 228 -19.94 8.91 2.93
C ALA A 228 -21.35 8.68 3.49
N LEU A 229 -21.47 8.02 4.65
CA LEU A 229 -22.76 7.81 5.33
C LEU A 229 -23.39 9.12 5.82
N PHE A 230 -22.56 10.06 6.30
CA PHE A 230 -23.02 11.36 6.81
C PHE A 230 -23.44 12.32 5.70
N THR A 231 -22.64 12.43 4.64
CA THR A 231 -22.86 13.41 3.57
C THR A 231 -23.68 12.86 2.41
N GLY A 232 -23.77 11.54 2.25
CA GLY A 232 -24.27 10.86 1.07
C GLY A 232 -23.35 10.99 -0.15
N GLU A 233 -22.10 11.46 0.05
CA GLU A 233 -21.11 11.70 -0.99
C GLU A 233 -19.91 10.78 -0.83
N SER A 234 -19.36 10.31 -1.94
CA SER A 234 -18.07 9.62 -2.00
C SER A 234 -16.94 10.52 -2.50
N ASP A 235 -17.27 11.73 -2.98
CA ASP A 235 -16.29 12.71 -3.44
C ASP A 235 -15.65 13.43 -2.25
N ILE A 236 -14.34 13.28 -2.11
CA ILE A 236 -13.56 13.86 -1.01
C ILE A 236 -13.62 15.39 -1.02
N ALA A 237 -13.68 16.03 -2.19
CA ALA A 237 -13.78 17.48 -2.29
C ALA A 237 -15.10 17.99 -1.70
N GLN A 238 -16.21 17.32 -2.00
CA GLN A 238 -17.52 17.65 -1.45
C GLN A 238 -17.58 17.39 0.05
N ILE A 239 -16.95 16.33 0.52
CA ILE A 239 -16.81 16.05 1.95
C ILE A 239 -16.06 17.17 2.66
N LEU A 240 -14.93 17.62 2.13
CA LEU A 240 -14.11 18.70 2.70
C LEU A 240 -14.86 20.03 2.70
N LEU A 241 -15.58 20.35 1.62
CA LEU A 241 -16.39 21.57 1.53
C LEU A 241 -17.55 21.56 2.53
N LYS A 242 -18.29 20.46 2.63
CA LYS A 242 -19.37 20.31 3.61
C LYS A 242 -18.85 20.35 5.06
N ALA A 243 -17.62 19.91 5.29
CA ALA A 243 -16.95 20.02 6.58
C ALA A 243 -16.41 21.44 6.87
N GLY A 244 -16.54 22.39 5.96
CA GLY A 244 -16.06 23.78 6.14
C GLY A 244 -14.53 23.92 6.08
N LEU A 245 -13.79 22.93 5.59
CA LEU A 245 -12.32 22.92 5.59
C LEU A 245 -11.69 23.65 4.39
N GLY A 246 -12.44 23.87 3.30
CA GLY A 246 -12.08 24.74 2.17
C GLY A 246 -10.60 24.70 1.76
N ILE A 247 -9.97 25.87 1.63
CA ILE A 247 -8.57 26.01 1.18
C ILE A 247 -7.56 25.33 2.14
N VAL A 248 -7.83 25.32 3.44
CA VAL A 248 -6.92 24.65 4.40
C VAL A 248 -6.91 23.15 4.16
N GLY A 249 -8.08 22.55 3.96
CA GLY A 249 -8.20 21.15 3.57
C GLY A 249 -7.47 20.83 2.26
N LEU A 250 -7.60 21.71 1.25
CA LEU A 250 -6.91 21.59 -0.03
C LEU A 250 -5.37 21.54 0.13
N LEU A 251 -4.80 22.46 0.90
CA LEU A 251 -3.36 22.50 1.12
C LEU A 251 -2.86 21.22 1.82
N ILE A 252 -3.63 20.71 2.78
CA ILE A 252 -3.30 19.50 3.50
C ILE A 252 -3.39 18.28 2.57
N VAL A 253 -4.40 18.21 1.70
CA VAL A 253 -4.54 17.17 0.68
C VAL A 253 -3.32 17.14 -0.23
N VAL A 254 -2.91 18.29 -0.79
CA VAL A 254 -1.74 18.37 -1.67
C VAL A 254 -0.48 17.91 -0.97
N LEU A 255 -0.22 18.41 0.24
CA LEU A 255 1.00 18.03 0.98
C LEU A 255 1.00 16.55 1.37
N SER A 256 -0.13 16.00 1.76
CA SER A 256 -0.29 14.57 2.04
C SER A 256 -0.03 13.72 0.81
N THR A 257 -0.70 14.04 -0.31
CA THR A 257 -0.51 13.32 -1.58
C THR A 257 0.95 13.34 -2.00
N VAL A 258 1.60 14.50 -1.98
CA VAL A 258 3.02 14.63 -2.32
C VAL A 258 3.91 13.76 -1.43
N SER A 259 3.66 13.77 -0.13
CA SER A 259 4.48 13.02 0.84
C SER A 259 4.32 11.51 0.70
N THR A 260 3.10 11.02 0.51
CA THR A 260 2.83 9.58 0.36
C THR A 260 3.32 9.07 -0.99
N THR A 261 3.01 9.77 -2.08
CA THR A 261 3.44 9.41 -3.43
C THR A 261 4.97 9.45 -3.59
N PHE A 262 5.66 10.31 -2.81
CA PHE A 262 7.10 10.27 -2.75
C PHE A 262 7.65 8.91 -2.27
N LEU A 263 6.97 8.21 -1.35
CA LEU A 263 7.39 6.88 -0.90
C LEU A 263 7.31 5.86 -2.05
N ASP A 264 6.28 5.92 -2.87
CA ASP A 264 6.11 5.05 -4.04
C ASP A 264 7.25 5.28 -5.06
N ALA A 265 7.48 6.54 -5.43
CA ALA A 265 8.54 6.91 -6.35
C ALA A 265 9.94 6.52 -5.82
N TYR A 266 10.19 6.71 -4.52
CA TYR A 266 11.43 6.30 -3.87
C TYR A 266 11.63 4.78 -3.93
N SER A 267 10.61 3.99 -3.59
CA SER A 267 10.67 2.53 -3.64
C SER A 267 10.79 1.99 -5.06
N ALA A 268 10.26 2.69 -6.08
CA ALA A 268 10.55 2.36 -7.47
C ALA A 268 12.06 2.47 -7.78
N GLY A 269 12.71 3.51 -7.25
CA GLY A 269 14.16 3.66 -7.32
C GLY A 269 14.91 2.52 -6.62
N VAL A 270 14.52 2.18 -5.39
CA VAL A 270 15.14 1.08 -4.62
C VAL A 270 14.95 -0.28 -5.33
N SER A 271 13.76 -0.53 -5.86
CA SER A 271 13.48 -1.76 -6.62
C SER A 271 14.34 -1.88 -7.88
N THR A 272 14.66 -0.76 -8.53
CA THR A 272 15.55 -0.74 -9.69
C THR A 272 16.99 -1.07 -9.33
N GLU A 273 17.48 -0.65 -8.16
CA GLU A 273 18.82 -1.01 -7.68
C GLU A 273 18.98 -2.53 -7.50
N ALA A 274 17.89 -3.23 -7.14
CA ALA A 274 17.88 -4.70 -7.09
C ALA A 274 17.96 -5.35 -8.48
N VAL A 275 17.53 -4.64 -9.54
CA VAL A 275 17.61 -5.09 -10.95
C VAL A 275 18.99 -4.77 -11.52
N SER A 276 19.48 -3.55 -11.33
CA SER A 276 20.74 -3.06 -11.89
C SER A 276 21.35 -1.95 -11.04
N THR A 277 22.55 -2.19 -10.54
CA THR A 277 23.33 -1.17 -9.82
C THR A 277 23.87 -0.04 -10.71
N LYS A 278 23.71 -0.15 -12.03
CA LYS A 278 24.16 0.85 -12.99
C LYS A 278 23.18 2.01 -13.15
N ILE A 279 21.91 1.82 -12.78
CA ILE A 279 20.86 2.84 -12.91
C ILE A 279 20.65 3.45 -11.53
N PRO A 280 21.00 4.73 -11.32
CA PRO A 280 20.75 5.38 -10.03
C PRO A 280 19.25 5.48 -9.76
N GLY A 281 18.81 4.97 -8.60
CA GLY A 281 17.39 4.92 -8.21
C GLY A 281 16.69 6.29 -8.28
N LYS A 282 17.42 7.38 -8.02
CA LYS A 282 16.89 8.75 -8.14
C LYS A 282 16.32 9.06 -9.53
N TRP A 283 16.96 8.62 -10.61
CA TRP A 283 16.46 8.86 -11.98
C TRP A 283 15.22 8.03 -12.28
N VAL A 284 15.13 6.82 -11.69
CA VAL A 284 13.93 6.00 -11.82
C VAL A 284 12.76 6.61 -11.05
N ALA A 285 13.00 7.14 -9.85
CA ALA A 285 11.99 7.88 -9.09
C ALA A 285 11.45 9.09 -9.87
N ILE A 286 12.35 9.85 -10.52
CA ILE A 286 11.96 10.96 -11.41
C ILE A 286 11.14 10.44 -12.58
N GLY A 287 11.61 9.38 -13.26
CA GLY A 287 10.90 8.76 -14.39
C GLY A 287 9.52 8.24 -13.99
N ALA A 288 9.41 7.57 -12.84
CA ALA A 288 8.13 7.09 -12.30
C ALA A 288 7.15 8.25 -12.05
N THR A 289 7.64 9.35 -11.47
CA THR A 289 6.82 10.55 -11.23
C THR A 289 6.36 11.20 -12.54
N VAL A 290 7.24 11.33 -13.53
CA VAL A 290 6.87 11.90 -14.85
C VAL A 290 5.84 11.01 -15.55
N ILE A 291 6.06 9.69 -15.59
CA ILE A 291 5.13 8.74 -16.22
C ILE A 291 3.80 8.70 -15.46
N GLY A 292 3.83 8.68 -14.13
CA GLY A 292 2.63 8.75 -13.30
C GLY A 292 1.84 10.04 -13.51
N THR A 293 2.52 11.19 -13.60
CA THR A 293 1.87 12.48 -13.90
C THR A 293 1.22 12.48 -15.28
N LEU A 294 1.89 11.95 -16.29
CA LEU A 294 1.33 11.81 -17.63
C LEU A 294 0.14 10.84 -17.63
N GLY A 295 0.24 9.72 -16.90
CA GLY A 295 -0.87 8.79 -16.69
C GLY A 295 -2.08 9.48 -16.08
N ALA A 296 -1.89 10.25 -14.99
CA ALA A 296 -2.95 11.00 -14.33
C ALA A 296 -3.62 12.05 -15.23
N ILE A 297 -2.91 12.59 -16.21
CA ILE A 297 -3.45 13.56 -17.18
C ILE A 297 -4.23 12.87 -18.29
N LEU A 298 -3.74 11.73 -18.79
CA LEU A 298 -4.19 11.12 -20.05
C LEU A 298 -5.17 9.97 -19.85
N LEU A 299 -5.20 9.34 -18.67
CA LEU A 299 -5.99 8.14 -18.39
C LEU A 299 -6.93 8.38 -17.20
N PRO A 300 -8.15 7.79 -17.22
CA PRO A 300 -8.99 7.71 -16.03
C PRO A 300 -8.32 6.73 -15.05
N MET A 301 -7.95 7.19 -13.85
CA MET A 301 -7.25 6.40 -12.84
C MET A 301 -8.09 6.21 -11.57
N ASP A 302 -9.40 6.17 -11.71
CA ASP A 302 -10.39 6.07 -10.63
C ASP A 302 -10.73 4.62 -10.22
N ASP A 303 -10.27 3.60 -10.97
CA ASP A 303 -10.46 2.18 -10.60
C ASP A 303 -9.37 1.69 -9.64
N ILE A 304 -9.32 2.28 -8.44
CA ILE A 304 -8.40 1.87 -7.36
C ILE A 304 -8.64 0.41 -6.94
N THR A 305 -9.90 -0.05 -6.97
CA THR A 305 -10.26 -1.42 -6.57
C THR A 305 -9.70 -2.45 -7.53
N GLY A 306 -9.88 -2.24 -8.83
CA GLY A 306 -9.32 -3.13 -9.87
C GLY A 306 -7.80 -3.17 -9.82
N PHE A 307 -7.17 -2.03 -9.56
CA PHE A 307 -5.72 -1.94 -9.41
C PHE A 307 -5.21 -2.69 -8.17
N LEU A 308 -5.85 -2.53 -7.01
CA LEU A 308 -5.53 -3.27 -5.79
C LEU A 308 -5.65 -4.79 -5.98
N TYR A 309 -6.69 -5.26 -6.67
CA TYR A 309 -6.86 -6.68 -6.95
C TYR A 309 -5.84 -7.23 -7.95
N LEU A 310 -5.39 -6.41 -8.90
CA LEU A 310 -4.28 -6.79 -9.78
C LEU A 310 -2.99 -6.97 -8.97
N ILE A 311 -2.66 -6.02 -8.08
CA ILE A 311 -1.53 -6.09 -7.16
C ILE A 311 -1.63 -7.35 -6.29
N GLY A 312 -2.79 -7.59 -5.69
CA GLY A 312 -3.06 -8.77 -4.87
C GLY A 312 -2.77 -10.06 -5.61
N SER A 313 -3.26 -10.19 -6.85
CA SER A 313 -3.04 -11.40 -7.64
C SER A 313 -1.57 -11.70 -7.94
N VAL A 314 -0.73 -10.66 -8.05
CA VAL A 314 0.71 -10.81 -8.32
C VAL A 314 1.50 -11.05 -7.04
N PHE A 315 1.28 -10.21 -6.02
CA PHE A 315 2.17 -10.16 -4.86
C PHE A 315 1.71 -11.04 -3.69
N ALA A 316 0.43 -11.36 -3.55
CA ALA A 316 -0.01 -12.25 -2.49
C ALA A 316 0.65 -13.65 -2.60
N PRO A 317 0.58 -14.36 -3.74
CA PRO A 317 1.26 -15.66 -3.88
C PRO A 317 2.80 -15.55 -3.81
N MET A 318 3.38 -14.45 -4.30
CA MET A 318 4.83 -14.22 -4.19
C MET A 318 5.25 -14.14 -2.71
N ILE A 319 4.57 -13.32 -1.92
CA ILE A 319 4.86 -13.15 -0.48
C ILE A 319 4.55 -14.44 0.30
N ALA A 320 3.49 -15.17 -0.06
CA ALA A 320 3.17 -16.46 0.54
C ALA A 320 4.34 -17.45 0.43
N ILE A 321 4.96 -17.54 -0.75
CA ILE A 321 6.15 -18.37 -0.98
C ILE A 321 7.34 -17.86 -0.15
N GLN A 322 7.59 -16.55 -0.11
CA GLN A 322 8.66 -15.98 0.71
C GLN A 322 8.47 -16.28 2.21
N ILE A 323 7.24 -16.18 2.72
CA ILE A 323 6.91 -16.52 4.11
C ILE A 323 7.18 -18.02 4.36
N ALA A 324 6.75 -18.90 3.46
CA ALA A 324 6.98 -20.33 3.56
C ALA A 324 8.47 -20.67 3.58
N ASP A 325 9.24 -20.16 2.63
CA ASP A 325 10.67 -20.43 2.52
C ASP A 325 11.45 -19.88 3.72
N PHE A 326 11.20 -18.62 4.10
CA PHE A 326 11.99 -17.97 5.14
C PHE A 326 11.65 -18.46 6.55
N PHE A 327 10.37 -18.58 6.91
CA PHE A 327 9.97 -18.91 8.29
C PHE A 327 9.80 -20.41 8.54
N ILE A 328 9.34 -21.19 7.54
CA ILE A 328 8.95 -22.58 7.72
C ILE A 328 10.00 -23.54 7.17
N LEU A 329 10.35 -23.39 5.90
CA LEU A 329 11.26 -24.30 5.20
C LEU A 329 12.72 -24.01 5.50
N LYS A 330 13.08 -22.75 5.77
CA LYS A 330 14.45 -22.25 5.94
C LYS A 330 15.31 -22.50 4.70
N GLU A 331 14.71 -22.36 3.53
CA GLU A 331 15.37 -22.54 2.24
C GLU A 331 15.82 -21.19 1.67
N GLU A 332 16.94 -21.21 0.92
CA GLU A 332 17.50 -20.03 0.27
C GLU A 332 18.00 -20.36 -1.14
N TYR A 333 17.39 -19.75 -2.15
CA TYR A 333 17.69 -19.93 -3.57
C TYR A 333 18.45 -18.75 -4.18
N SER A 334 18.97 -17.82 -3.38
CA SER A 334 19.67 -16.60 -3.88
C SER A 334 20.85 -16.88 -4.79
N LYS A 335 21.50 -18.05 -4.64
CA LYS A 335 22.65 -18.48 -5.47
C LYS A 335 22.22 -19.05 -6.82
N ASP A 336 20.97 -19.48 -6.94
CA ASP A 336 20.42 -20.02 -8.16
C ASP A 336 20.02 -18.88 -9.11
N LYS A 337 20.02 -19.16 -10.43
CA LYS A 337 19.47 -18.21 -11.40
C LYS A 337 17.95 -18.13 -11.27
N PHE A 338 17.30 -19.28 -11.19
CA PHE A 338 15.84 -19.42 -11.09
C PHE A 338 15.49 -20.56 -10.13
N SER A 339 14.54 -20.33 -9.26
CA SER A 339 13.84 -21.37 -8.52
C SER A 339 12.58 -21.75 -9.32
N ILE A 340 12.74 -22.69 -10.27
CA ILE A 340 11.64 -23.02 -11.23
C ILE A 340 10.41 -23.52 -10.50
N HIS A 341 10.55 -24.34 -9.47
CA HIS A 341 9.42 -24.85 -8.69
C HIS A 341 8.63 -23.72 -8.03
N ASN A 342 9.31 -22.74 -7.42
CA ASN A 342 8.64 -21.58 -6.80
C ASN A 342 7.96 -20.68 -7.85
N ILE A 343 8.54 -20.55 -9.04
CA ILE A 343 7.89 -19.84 -10.15
C ILE A 343 6.61 -20.57 -10.58
N CYS A 344 6.66 -21.93 -10.71
CA CYS A 344 5.47 -22.71 -11.01
C CYS A 344 4.40 -22.60 -9.93
N ILE A 345 4.80 -22.65 -8.66
CA ILE A 345 3.87 -22.47 -7.52
C ILE A 345 3.24 -21.07 -7.55
N TRP A 346 4.05 -20.03 -7.85
CA TRP A 346 3.55 -18.67 -7.99
C TRP A 346 2.51 -18.55 -9.12
N ILE A 347 2.74 -19.20 -10.29
CA ILE A 347 1.75 -19.21 -11.38
C ILE A 347 0.44 -19.85 -10.92
N VAL A 348 0.52 -20.97 -10.19
CA VAL A 348 -0.66 -21.63 -9.62
C VAL A 348 -1.38 -20.70 -8.63
N GLY A 349 -0.65 -20.03 -7.74
CA GLY A 349 -1.21 -19.06 -6.80
C GLY A 349 -1.87 -17.88 -7.53
N PHE A 350 -1.20 -17.31 -8.54
CA PHE A 350 -1.80 -16.24 -9.34
C PHE A 350 -3.13 -16.64 -9.97
N VAL A 351 -3.20 -17.84 -10.58
CA VAL A 351 -4.44 -18.36 -11.15
C VAL A 351 -5.49 -18.61 -10.07
N LEU A 352 -5.08 -19.18 -8.94
CA LEU A 352 -5.95 -19.44 -7.79
C LEU A 352 -6.58 -18.14 -7.26
N TYR A 353 -5.77 -17.09 -7.08
CA TYR A 353 -6.26 -15.78 -6.65
C TYR A 353 -7.34 -15.25 -7.60
N ARG A 354 -7.09 -15.33 -8.94
CA ARG A 354 -8.05 -14.90 -9.96
C ARG A 354 -9.35 -15.73 -9.96
N ILE A 355 -9.27 -17.00 -9.56
CA ILE A 355 -10.46 -17.85 -9.38
C ILE A 355 -11.20 -17.47 -8.10
N LEU A 356 -10.47 -17.30 -6.99
CA LEU A 356 -11.06 -16.94 -5.70
C LEU A 356 -11.77 -15.58 -5.73
N MET A 357 -11.30 -14.64 -6.52
CA MET A 357 -12.01 -13.37 -6.73
C MET A 357 -13.44 -13.52 -7.27
N LYS A 358 -13.77 -14.66 -7.88
CA LYS A 358 -15.13 -14.96 -8.38
C LYS A 358 -15.99 -15.67 -7.35
N VAL A 359 -15.42 -15.99 -6.17
CA VAL A 359 -16.08 -16.72 -5.10
C VAL A 359 -16.23 -15.77 -3.90
N ASP A 360 -17.47 -15.52 -3.49
CA ASP A 360 -17.70 -14.68 -2.31
C ASP A 360 -17.39 -15.47 -1.04
N THR A 361 -16.17 -15.25 -0.51
CA THR A 361 -15.72 -15.84 0.75
C THR A 361 -15.78 -14.81 1.87
N PRO A 362 -16.16 -15.15 3.10
CA PRO A 362 -16.33 -14.17 4.17
C PRO A 362 -15.01 -13.50 4.63
N ILE A 363 -13.86 -14.02 4.23
CA ILE A 363 -12.52 -13.55 4.61
C ILE A 363 -11.72 -13.02 3.41
N GLY A 364 -12.40 -12.76 2.29
CA GLY A 364 -11.76 -12.28 1.06
C GLY A 364 -11.00 -13.36 0.30
N SER A 365 -10.28 -12.97 -0.74
CA SER A 365 -9.54 -13.87 -1.64
C SER A 365 -8.07 -14.03 -1.23
N THR A 366 -7.47 -12.98 -0.69
CA THR A 366 -6.02 -12.93 -0.37
C THR A 366 -5.62 -13.97 0.67
N LEU A 367 -6.32 -14.05 1.80
CA LEU A 367 -5.91 -14.99 2.88
C LEU A 367 -6.03 -16.46 2.45
N PRO A 368 -7.15 -16.92 1.83
CA PRO A 368 -7.24 -18.28 1.31
C PRO A 368 -6.16 -18.59 0.26
N ASP A 369 -5.91 -17.66 -0.68
CA ASP A 369 -4.87 -17.82 -1.69
C ASP A 369 -3.49 -18.03 -1.06
N MET A 370 -3.11 -17.14 -0.15
CA MET A 370 -1.80 -17.20 0.50
C MET A 370 -1.62 -18.48 1.33
N LEU A 371 -2.66 -18.92 2.06
CA LEU A 371 -2.58 -20.16 2.83
C LEU A 371 -2.43 -21.39 1.93
N ILE A 372 -3.20 -21.47 0.84
CA ILE A 372 -3.11 -22.58 -0.12
C ILE A 372 -1.75 -22.55 -0.83
N THR A 373 -1.30 -21.38 -1.28
CA THR A 373 0.01 -21.23 -1.96
C THR A 373 1.17 -21.61 -1.04
N MET A 374 1.13 -21.19 0.25
CA MET A 374 2.11 -21.63 1.26
C MET A 374 2.08 -23.14 1.46
N LEU A 375 0.90 -23.73 1.57
CA LEU A 375 0.76 -25.18 1.74
C LEU A 375 1.35 -25.92 0.54
N ILE A 376 1.03 -25.50 -0.69
CA ILE A 376 1.60 -26.10 -1.92
C ILE A 376 3.12 -25.96 -1.89
N CYS A 377 3.66 -24.79 -1.54
CA CYS A 377 5.10 -24.56 -1.43
C CYS A 377 5.77 -25.52 -0.43
N ILE A 378 5.18 -25.67 0.76
CA ILE A 378 5.71 -26.58 1.80
C ILE A 378 5.68 -28.04 1.34
N VAL A 379 4.55 -28.48 0.75
CA VAL A 379 4.37 -29.87 0.29
C VAL A 379 5.34 -30.20 -0.84
N VAL A 380 5.42 -29.34 -1.86
CA VAL A 380 6.33 -29.54 -3.00
C VAL A 380 7.79 -29.60 -2.54
N ASN A 381 8.22 -28.69 -1.67
CA ASN A 381 9.59 -28.69 -1.17
C ASN A 381 9.90 -29.95 -0.35
N LYS A 382 9.02 -30.35 0.57
CA LYS A 382 9.25 -31.53 1.41
C LYS A 382 9.22 -32.86 0.64
N LEU A 383 8.32 -32.99 -0.34
CA LEU A 383 8.12 -34.27 -1.05
C LEU A 383 9.05 -34.45 -2.25
N PHE A 384 9.37 -33.38 -2.98
CA PHE A 384 10.03 -33.48 -4.28
C PHE A 384 11.47 -32.93 -4.28
N ILE A 385 11.80 -31.97 -3.40
CA ILE A 385 13.10 -31.31 -3.43
C ILE A 385 14.05 -31.91 -2.38
N LYS A 386 13.62 -32.11 -1.13
CA LYS A 386 14.44 -32.74 -0.07
C LYS A 386 14.79 -34.20 -0.30
N LYS A 387 14.18 -34.89 -1.26
CA LYS A 387 14.62 -36.26 -1.67
C LYS A 387 15.81 -36.29 -2.59
N LYS A 388 16.39 -35.14 -2.99
CA LYS A 388 17.59 -35.04 -3.86
C LYS A 388 18.89 -34.74 -3.11
N GLY A 389 18.84 -34.63 -1.81
CA GLY A 389 20.01 -34.56 -0.90
C GLY A 389 20.03 -35.78 0.01
#